data_cf3c8348bd3f3cb0e2b9856801c1233d
#
_entry.id   cf3c8348bd3f3cb0e2b9856801c1233d
#
_cell.length_a   1.000
_cell.length_b   1.000
_cell.length_c   1.000
_cell.angle_alpha   90.00
_cell.angle_beta   90.00
_cell.angle_gamma   90.00
#
_symmetry.space_group_name_H-M   'P 1'
#
loop_
_entity.id
_entity.type
_entity.pdbx_description
1 polymer ?
#
loop_
_entity_poly.entity_id
_entity_poly.type
_entity_poly.pdbx_seq_one_letter_code
_entity_poly.pdbx_strand_id
1 'polypeptide(L)'
;MDTNILTYGAESGGQILCTHAIQSAIDACAASGGGRVTIPSGTYRSGTIWLRSNVELHLAHGAVLKASADLADYNPLDAYPQNYGYANEKWVGKHLIVALECTHTALTGTGIIDGSGEAFLAQTPREAVGYVWRDGFRSAADAEKKRPGQLICFVECTDVTVRDVTLTNMPCWGLFLHGCESVSIRGIRVLNSPSAANSDGIDIDTCRFVTVSDCIIDTGDDAIAIRADAKRLNYRRTACEYITISNCVLSSSASLFRLGVGNGRIAHVQVCNITADRGGVALNLMTDYAGSGHVSISDVRFSGILAANLG
;
A
#
# COMPACT_ATOMS: atom_id res chain seq x y z
N MET A 1 13.70 22.20 4.33
CA MET A 1 13.90 22.13 5.81
C MET A 1 14.10 20.68 6.22
N ASP A 2 15.09 20.38 7.09
CA ASP A 2 15.22 19.04 7.69
C ASP A 2 14.79 19.15 9.14
N THR A 3 13.87 18.29 9.55
CA THR A 3 13.30 18.32 10.91
C THR A 3 13.09 16.88 11.44
N ASN A 4 12.83 16.77 12.74
CA ASN A 4 12.65 15.51 13.44
C ASN A 4 11.36 15.55 14.25
N ILE A 5 10.59 14.48 14.24
CA ILE A 5 9.30 14.41 14.96
C ILE A 5 9.44 14.64 16.49
N LEU A 6 10.61 14.34 17.07
CA LEU A 6 10.87 14.58 18.50
C LEU A 6 10.78 16.08 18.86
N THR A 7 11.16 16.97 17.93
CA THR A 7 11.06 18.41 18.10
C THR A 7 9.60 18.89 18.26
N TYR A 8 8.66 18.07 17.81
CA TYR A 8 7.22 18.34 17.89
C TYR A 8 6.51 17.50 18.97
N GLY A 9 7.28 16.88 19.86
CA GLY A 9 6.74 16.16 21.01
C GLY A 9 6.39 14.70 20.77
N ALA A 10 6.90 14.08 19.71
CA ALA A 10 6.77 12.63 19.55
C ALA A 10 7.61 11.89 20.60
N GLU A 11 7.05 10.84 21.19
CA GLU A 11 7.70 10.00 22.18
C GLU A 11 7.81 8.55 21.67
N SER A 12 9.01 7.99 21.77
CA SER A 12 9.22 6.59 21.39
C SER A 12 8.68 5.61 22.46
N GLY A 13 8.58 4.32 22.08
CA GLY A 13 8.08 3.27 22.97
C GLY A 13 6.73 2.70 22.57
N GLY A 14 6.01 3.32 21.63
CA GLY A 14 4.75 2.80 21.06
C GLY A 14 3.53 2.88 21.97
N GLN A 15 3.64 3.47 23.16
CA GLN A 15 2.53 3.59 24.11
C GLN A 15 1.69 4.85 23.82
N ILE A 16 2.35 5.95 23.48
CA ILE A 16 1.72 7.25 23.24
C ILE A 16 1.38 7.38 21.76
N LEU A 17 0.23 7.98 21.47
CA LEU A 17 -0.19 8.28 20.10
C LEU A 17 0.56 9.53 19.61
N CYS A 18 1.43 9.36 18.62
CA CYS A 18 2.31 10.40 18.07
C CYS A 18 1.73 11.08 16.82
N THR A 19 0.49 10.79 16.42
CA THR A 19 -0.12 11.30 15.18
C THR A 19 0.01 12.81 15.05
N HIS A 20 -0.36 13.55 16.10
CA HIS A 20 -0.30 15.01 16.09
C HIS A 20 1.12 15.54 15.95
N ALA A 21 2.08 14.96 16.67
CA ALA A 21 3.48 15.39 16.60
C ALA A 21 4.09 15.13 15.20
N ILE A 22 3.81 13.96 14.62
CA ILE A 22 4.25 13.62 13.26
C ILE A 22 3.61 14.56 12.25
N GLN A 23 2.29 14.80 12.35
CA GLN A 23 1.57 15.69 11.44
C GLN A 23 2.07 17.14 11.55
N SER A 24 2.31 17.64 12.75
CA SER A 24 2.86 18.98 12.97
C SER A 24 4.25 19.15 12.34
N ALA A 25 5.10 18.14 12.41
CA ALA A 25 6.41 18.16 11.76
C ALA A 25 6.27 18.24 10.23
N ILE A 26 5.35 17.44 9.64
CA ILE A 26 5.08 17.42 8.20
C ILE A 26 4.52 18.78 7.75
N ASP A 27 3.54 19.32 8.46
CA ASP A 27 2.90 20.59 8.11
C ASP A 27 3.88 21.77 8.21
N ALA A 28 4.72 21.80 9.25
CA ALA A 28 5.77 22.82 9.40
C ALA A 28 6.85 22.72 8.30
N CYS A 29 7.24 21.51 7.94
CA CYS A 29 8.17 21.27 6.84
C CYS A 29 7.59 21.77 5.52
N ALA A 30 6.34 21.44 5.21
CA ALA A 30 5.65 21.91 4.01
C ALA A 30 5.52 23.44 3.99
N ALA A 31 5.12 24.05 5.08
CA ALA A 31 4.99 25.51 5.22
C ALA A 31 6.32 26.25 5.00
N SER A 32 7.46 25.62 5.27
CA SER A 32 8.79 26.16 5.01
C SER A 32 9.33 25.91 3.59
N GLY A 33 8.47 25.43 2.69
CA GLY A 33 8.84 25.14 1.29
C GLY A 33 9.24 23.69 1.02
N GLY A 34 9.13 22.80 2.02
CA GLY A 34 9.45 21.39 1.88
C GLY A 34 10.77 20.97 2.51
N GLY A 35 11.10 19.69 2.36
CA GLY A 35 12.31 19.08 2.90
C GLY A 35 12.06 17.71 3.49
N ARG A 36 12.84 17.32 4.50
CA ARG A 36 12.76 16.01 5.12
C ARG A 36 12.24 16.07 6.54
N VAL A 37 11.25 15.22 6.84
CA VAL A 37 10.79 14.92 8.20
C VAL A 37 11.28 13.54 8.60
N THR A 38 12.10 13.46 9.62
CA THR A 38 12.71 12.21 10.09
C THR A 38 11.95 11.62 11.25
N ILE A 39 11.58 10.34 11.12
CA ILE A 39 11.19 9.47 12.22
C ILE A 39 12.46 8.74 12.67
N PRO A 40 13.04 9.05 13.84
CA PRO A 40 14.30 8.46 14.28
C PRO A 40 14.09 7.03 14.82
N SER A 41 15.17 6.34 15.17
CA SER A 41 15.12 5.02 15.79
C SER A 41 14.19 5.01 17.01
N GLY A 42 13.37 3.97 17.12
CA GLY A 42 12.33 3.81 18.16
C GLY A 42 10.98 3.46 17.56
N THR A 43 10.01 3.14 18.41
CA THR A 43 8.64 2.79 17.99
C THR A 43 7.70 3.96 18.24
N TYR A 44 7.00 4.42 17.22
CA TYR A 44 6.06 5.54 17.28
C TYR A 44 4.69 5.08 16.81
N ARG A 45 3.71 5.07 17.71
CA ARG A 45 2.33 4.70 17.37
C ARG A 45 1.61 5.89 16.74
N SER A 46 0.88 5.64 15.64
CA SER A 46 0.15 6.69 14.93
C SER A 46 -1.19 6.20 14.39
N GLY A 47 -2.15 7.10 14.32
CA GLY A 47 -3.28 7.06 13.40
C GLY A 47 -2.89 7.64 12.05
N THR A 48 -3.86 8.19 11.31
CA THR A 48 -3.61 8.71 9.96
C THR A 48 -2.67 9.90 9.92
N ILE A 49 -1.66 9.80 9.07
CA ILE A 49 -0.70 10.86 8.73
C ILE A 49 -0.96 11.31 7.29
N TRP A 50 -1.05 12.62 7.07
CA TRP A 50 -1.22 13.23 5.76
C TRP A 50 0.10 13.80 5.26
N LEU A 51 0.64 13.21 4.19
CA LEU A 51 1.80 13.77 3.52
C LEU A 51 1.45 15.08 2.79
N ARG A 52 2.47 15.86 2.48
CA ARG A 52 2.34 17.14 1.78
C ARG A 52 3.26 17.19 0.59
N SER A 53 2.95 18.11 -0.34
CA SER A 53 3.85 18.38 -1.47
C SER A 53 5.23 18.85 -1.00
N ASN A 54 6.27 18.45 -1.70
CA ASN A 54 7.67 18.75 -1.42
C ASN A 54 8.19 18.22 -0.07
N VAL A 55 7.51 17.24 0.55
CA VAL A 55 7.94 16.65 1.82
C VAL A 55 8.33 15.18 1.63
N GLU A 56 9.51 14.84 2.13
CA GLU A 56 9.98 13.47 2.33
C GLU A 56 9.73 13.06 3.79
N LEU A 57 8.91 12.03 4.00
CA LEU A 57 8.83 11.33 5.29
C LEU A 57 9.89 10.23 5.31
N HIS A 58 10.89 10.37 6.17
CA HIS A 58 12.03 9.47 6.25
C HIS A 58 12.06 8.67 7.55
N LEU A 59 11.99 7.34 7.43
CA LEU A 59 12.13 6.41 8.55
C LEU A 59 13.59 6.00 8.68
N ALA A 60 14.27 6.50 9.71
CA ALA A 60 15.66 6.15 9.97
C ALA A 60 15.82 4.65 10.27
N HIS A 61 17.05 4.14 10.20
CA HIS A 61 17.33 2.77 10.60
C HIS A 61 16.90 2.53 12.06
N GLY A 62 16.16 1.44 12.31
CA GLY A 62 15.59 1.14 13.64
C GLY A 62 14.32 1.93 14.01
N ALA A 63 13.80 2.77 13.12
CA ALA A 63 12.49 3.39 13.29
C ALA A 63 11.37 2.39 13.00
N VAL A 64 10.33 2.40 13.83
CA VAL A 64 9.07 1.68 13.60
C VAL A 64 7.92 2.67 13.70
N LEU A 65 7.25 2.93 12.60
CA LEU A 65 5.96 3.61 12.59
C LEU A 65 4.87 2.55 12.75
N LYS A 66 4.28 2.47 13.93
CA LYS A 66 3.27 1.47 14.26
C LYS A 66 1.87 2.06 14.15
N ALA A 67 1.03 1.45 13.34
CA ALA A 67 -0.37 1.82 13.20
C ALA A 67 -1.15 1.62 14.51
N SER A 68 -2.09 2.50 14.82
CA SER A 68 -2.98 2.32 15.96
C SER A 68 -3.90 1.11 15.77
N ALA A 69 -4.17 0.40 16.84
CA ALA A 69 -5.17 -0.67 16.89
C ALA A 69 -6.61 -0.15 17.05
N ASP A 70 -6.79 1.16 17.23
CA ASP A 70 -8.09 1.79 17.37
C ASP A 70 -8.47 2.52 16.07
N LEU A 71 -9.58 2.13 15.45
CA LEU A 71 -10.10 2.77 14.23
C LEU A 71 -10.52 4.24 14.45
N ALA A 72 -10.73 4.68 15.68
CA ALA A 72 -11.01 6.08 15.98
C ALA A 72 -9.82 7.03 15.74
N ASP A 73 -8.60 6.49 15.76
CA ASP A 73 -7.37 7.26 15.52
C ASP A 73 -7.11 7.56 14.04
N TYR A 74 -7.92 6.97 13.15
CA TYR A 74 -7.75 7.10 11.70
C TYR A 74 -8.68 8.15 11.10
N ASN A 75 -8.42 8.52 9.84
CA ASN A 75 -9.21 9.49 9.09
C ASN A 75 -10.71 9.15 9.08
N PRO A 76 -11.61 10.16 9.05
CA PRO A 76 -13.01 9.96 8.73
C PRO A 76 -13.21 9.30 7.35
N LEU A 77 -14.33 8.61 7.16
CA LEU A 77 -14.63 7.94 5.88
C LEU A 77 -14.85 8.93 4.73
N ASP A 78 -15.27 10.13 5.04
CA ASP A 78 -15.52 11.23 4.12
C ASP A 78 -14.38 12.27 4.09
N ALA A 79 -13.19 11.88 4.54
CA ALA A 79 -12.04 12.80 4.64
C ALA A 79 -11.61 13.38 3.29
N TYR A 80 -11.89 12.68 2.18
CA TYR A 80 -11.64 13.16 0.82
C TYR A 80 -12.55 12.43 -0.18
N PRO A 81 -12.89 13.05 -1.33
CA PRO A 81 -13.90 12.52 -2.26
C PRO A 81 -13.55 11.15 -2.86
N GLN A 82 -12.26 10.88 -3.08
CA GLN A 82 -11.79 9.62 -3.67
C GLN A 82 -11.74 8.47 -2.65
N ASN A 83 -11.96 8.77 -1.37
CA ASN A 83 -11.93 7.75 -0.32
C ASN A 83 -13.15 6.82 -0.39
N TYR A 84 -12.94 5.58 -0.09
CA TYR A 84 -14.02 4.60 0.02
C TYR A 84 -13.64 3.42 0.92
N GLY A 85 -14.66 2.75 1.46
CA GLY A 85 -14.55 1.44 2.05
C GLY A 85 -15.12 0.38 1.11
N TYR A 86 -14.73 -0.87 1.26
CA TYR A 86 -15.24 -1.98 0.47
C TYR A 86 -15.95 -3.00 1.35
N ALA A 87 -17.30 -2.95 1.32
CA ALA A 87 -18.13 -3.73 2.22
C ALA A 87 -17.99 -5.25 2.03
N ASN A 88 -17.79 -5.71 0.80
CA ASN A 88 -17.64 -7.14 0.51
C ASN A 88 -16.34 -7.73 1.08
N GLU A 89 -15.29 -6.93 1.17
CA GLU A 89 -14.00 -7.32 1.75
C GLU A 89 -13.85 -6.88 3.21
N LYS A 90 -14.92 -6.28 3.78
CA LYS A 90 -15.02 -5.89 5.19
C LYS A 90 -13.90 -4.97 5.69
N TRP A 91 -13.42 -4.07 4.87
CA TRP A 91 -12.54 -2.99 5.27
C TRP A 91 -13.18 -1.63 5.02
N VAL A 92 -12.67 -0.61 5.68
CA VAL A 92 -13.16 0.76 5.57
C VAL A 92 -12.08 1.67 4.99
N GLY A 93 -12.46 2.82 4.47
CA GLY A 93 -11.56 3.83 3.90
C GLY A 93 -10.77 4.56 4.97
N LYS A 94 -10.01 3.85 5.79
CA LYS A 94 -9.14 4.36 6.86
C LYS A 94 -7.72 3.89 6.61
N HIS A 95 -6.76 4.79 6.63
CA HIS A 95 -5.40 4.57 6.19
C HIS A 95 -4.39 5.11 7.20
N LEU A 96 -3.20 4.53 7.29
CA LEU A 96 -2.14 5.05 8.15
C LEU A 96 -1.45 6.25 7.51
N ILE A 97 -1.11 6.15 6.24
CA ILE A 97 -0.45 7.24 5.49
C ILE A 97 -1.28 7.57 4.25
N VAL A 98 -1.58 8.84 4.08
CA VAL A 98 -2.30 9.37 2.91
C VAL A 98 -1.52 10.53 2.30
N ALA A 99 -1.32 10.48 0.99
CA ALA A 99 -0.94 11.63 0.19
C ALA A 99 -2.07 11.90 -0.81
N LEU A 100 -2.67 13.08 -0.75
CA LEU A 100 -3.76 13.47 -1.62
C LEU A 100 -3.34 14.64 -2.49
N GLU A 101 -3.36 14.47 -3.82
CA GLU A 101 -3.05 15.51 -4.79
C GLU A 101 -1.69 16.20 -4.53
N CYS A 102 -0.74 15.46 -3.96
CA CYS A 102 0.59 15.96 -3.64
C CYS A 102 1.53 15.88 -4.86
N THR A 103 2.46 16.82 -4.91
CA THR A 103 3.54 16.83 -5.91
C THR A 103 4.89 16.74 -5.20
N HIS A 104 5.85 15.97 -5.78
CA HIS A 104 7.20 15.79 -5.21
C HIS A 104 7.16 15.29 -3.75
N THR A 105 6.39 14.23 -3.48
CA THR A 105 6.29 13.65 -2.14
C THR A 105 7.03 12.32 -2.07
N ALA A 106 7.63 12.02 -0.93
CA ALA A 106 8.41 10.81 -0.77
C ALA A 106 8.21 10.12 0.58
N LEU A 107 8.28 8.79 0.56
CA LEU A 107 8.34 7.92 1.73
C LEU A 107 9.61 7.07 1.63
N THR A 108 10.55 7.25 2.53
CA THR A 108 11.89 6.68 2.37
C THR A 108 12.49 6.16 3.67
N GLY A 109 13.65 5.55 3.57
CA GLY A 109 14.44 5.10 4.71
C GLY A 109 14.40 3.59 4.92
N THR A 110 15.13 3.10 5.91
CA THR A 110 15.27 1.67 6.19
C THR A 110 14.49 1.22 7.43
N GLY A 111 13.56 2.05 7.89
CA GLY A 111 12.65 1.73 8.99
C GLY A 111 11.49 0.84 8.56
N ILE A 112 10.65 0.53 9.53
CA ILE A 112 9.50 -0.38 9.40
C ILE A 112 8.20 0.42 9.55
N ILE A 113 7.22 0.11 8.71
CA ILE A 113 5.83 0.54 8.83
C ILE A 113 5.03 -0.72 9.19
N ASP A 114 4.60 -0.79 10.45
CA ASP A 114 3.85 -1.90 11.02
C ASP A 114 2.35 -1.55 11.02
N GLY A 115 1.56 -2.28 10.25
CA GLY A 115 0.12 -2.06 10.11
C GLY A 115 -0.73 -2.52 11.28
N SER A 116 -0.15 -3.13 12.32
CA SER A 116 -0.88 -3.70 13.48
C SER A 116 -2.00 -4.66 13.08
N GLY A 117 -1.81 -5.42 12.00
CA GLY A 117 -2.82 -6.32 11.45
C GLY A 117 -3.35 -7.35 12.45
N GLU A 118 -2.53 -7.76 13.41
CA GLU A 118 -2.92 -8.68 14.50
C GLU A 118 -4.10 -8.16 15.34
N ALA A 119 -4.32 -6.85 15.37
CA ALA A 119 -5.45 -6.26 16.08
C ALA A 119 -6.78 -6.42 15.34
N PHE A 120 -6.72 -6.66 14.03
CA PHE A 120 -7.88 -6.66 13.14
C PHE A 120 -8.14 -8.01 12.46
N LEU A 121 -7.10 -8.83 12.29
CA LEU A 121 -7.15 -10.12 11.62
C LEU A 121 -7.17 -11.26 12.65
N ALA A 122 -7.97 -12.28 12.39
CA ALA A 122 -7.89 -13.51 13.18
C ALA A 122 -6.48 -14.10 13.05
N GLN A 123 -5.85 -14.43 14.18
CA GLN A 123 -4.57 -15.10 14.16
C GLN A 123 -4.75 -16.53 13.68
N THR A 124 -4.18 -16.84 12.54
CA THR A 124 -4.12 -18.19 12.01
C THR A 124 -2.68 -18.66 11.99
N PRO A 125 -2.43 -19.96 12.19
CA PRO A 125 -1.09 -20.50 12.11
C PRO A 125 -0.46 -20.17 10.74
N ARG A 126 0.80 -19.77 10.75
CA ARG A 126 1.56 -19.41 9.52
C ARG A 126 1.61 -20.55 8.48
N GLU A 127 1.26 -21.76 8.91
CA GLU A 127 1.23 -22.99 8.11
C GLU A 127 -0.12 -23.24 7.42
N ALA A 128 -1.14 -22.43 7.69
CA ALA A 128 -2.44 -22.56 7.05
C ALA A 128 -2.33 -22.08 5.59
N VAL A 129 -2.27 -23.04 4.69
CA VAL A 129 -2.27 -22.77 3.24
C VAL A 129 -3.68 -22.43 2.78
N GLY A 130 -3.83 -21.29 2.08
CA GLY A 130 -5.08 -20.85 1.48
C GLY A 130 -5.78 -19.73 2.25
N TYR A 131 -6.82 -19.17 1.61
CA TYR A 131 -7.59 -18.05 2.16
C TYR A 131 -8.30 -18.37 3.47
N VAL A 132 -7.61 -18.29 4.58
CA VAL A 132 -8.16 -18.52 5.93
C VAL A 132 -9.14 -17.40 6.32
N TRP A 133 -9.15 -16.28 5.60
CA TRP A 133 -10.13 -15.21 5.79
C TRP A 133 -11.59 -15.69 5.70
N ARG A 134 -11.84 -16.80 5.04
CA ARG A 134 -13.20 -17.34 4.91
C ARG A 134 -13.82 -17.69 6.25
N ASP A 135 -13.03 -18.11 7.21
CA ASP A 135 -13.52 -18.52 8.53
C ASP A 135 -13.42 -17.39 9.57
N GLY A 136 -12.38 -16.56 9.52
CA GLY A 136 -12.18 -15.45 10.47
C GLY A 136 -13.05 -14.22 10.23
N PHE A 137 -13.47 -13.94 8.98
CA PHE A 137 -14.20 -12.73 8.64
C PHE A 137 -15.72 -12.92 8.42
N ARG A 138 -16.24 -14.12 8.53
CA ARG A 138 -17.64 -14.43 8.23
C ARG A 138 -18.56 -14.57 9.44
N SER A 139 -18.06 -14.48 10.66
CA SER A 139 -18.93 -14.43 11.82
C SER A 139 -19.65 -13.07 11.91
N ALA A 140 -20.85 -13.05 12.47
CA ALA A 140 -21.56 -11.79 12.71
C ALA A 140 -20.75 -10.85 13.63
N ALA A 141 -19.97 -11.40 14.57
CA ALA A 141 -19.10 -10.64 15.44
C ALA A 141 -17.93 -9.98 14.68
N ASP A 142 -17.44 -10.61 13.59
CA ASP A 142 -16.37 -10.02 12.76
C ASP A 142 -16.91 -8.99 11.77
N ALA A 143 -18.20 -9.06 11.41
CA ALA A 143 -18.84 -8.05 10.58
C ALA A 143 -18.90 -6.68 11.28
N GLU A 144 -18.88 -6.65 12.60
CA GLU A 144 -18.84 -5.43 13.41
C GLU A 144 -17.39 -4.91 13.61
N LYS A 145 -16.39 -5.80 13.57
CA LYS A 145 -14.98 -5.44 13.63
C LYS A 145 -14.44 -5.16 12.23
N LYS A 146 -14.76 -3.99 11.73
CA LYS A 146 -14.16 -3.51 10.47
C LYS A 146 -12.68 -3.26 10.70
N ARG A 147 -11.87 -3.58 9.69
CA ARG A 147 -10.42 -3.31 9.69
C ARG A 147 -10.12 -2.06 8.86
N PRO A 148 -8.95 -1.43 9.03
CA PRO A 148 -8.47 -0.41 8.10
C PRO A 148 -8.45 -0.93 6.67
N GLY A 149 -8.37 -0.02 5.70
CA GLY A 149 -8.16 -0.32 4.30
C GLY A 149 -6.67 -0.40 3.96
N GLN A 150 -6.32 0.20 2.83
CA GLN A 150 -4.93 0.26 2.37
C GLN A 150 -4.07 0.97 3.40
N LEU A 151 -2.92 0.39 3.74
CA LEU A 151 -2.02 0.94 4.76
C LEU A 151 -1.48 2.30 4.34
N ILE A 152 -1.05 2.42 3.08
CA ILE A 152 -0.48 3.62 2.48
C ILE A 152 -1.21 3.94 1.19
N CYS A 153 -1.74 5.15 1.06
CA CYS A 153 -2.45 5.64 -0.11
C CYS A 153 -1.79 6.88 -0.70
N PHE A 154 -1.43 6.82 -1.97
CA PHE A 154 -1.13 7.98 -2.80
C PHE A 154 -2.27 8.15 -3.80
N VAL A 155 -2.97 9.27 -3.74
CA VAL A 155 -4.16 9.53 -4.55
C VAL A 155 -3.94 10.77 -5.39
N GLU A 156 -4.00 10.63 -6.72
CA GLU A 156 -3.82 11.71 -7.70
C GLU A 156 -2.55 12.56 -7.47
N CYS A 157 -1.47 11.88 -7.02
CA CYS A 157 -0.17 12.50 -6.78
C CYS A 157 0.72 12.47 -8.03
N THR A 158 1.67 13.42 -8.10
CA THR A 158 2.68 13.49 -9.17
C THR A 158 4.08 13.51 -8.55
N ASP A 159 5.04 12.83 -9.21
CA ASP A 159 6.43 12.69 -8.75
C ASP A 159 6.50 12.09 -7.34
N VAL A 160 6.06 10.85 -7.25
CA VAL A 160 6.05 10.08 -6.00
C VAL A 160 7.28 9.18 -5.93
N THR A 161 7.96 9.17 -4.79
CA THR A 161 9.05 8.24 -4.51
C THR A 161 8.75 7.42 -3.25
N VAL A 162 8.80 6.09 -3.37
CA VAL A 162 8.75 5.16 -2.22
C VAL A 162 9.96 4.25 -2.28
N ARG A 163 10.83 4.28 -1.27
CA ARG A 163 12.05 3.47 -1.32
C ARG A 163 12.57 3.00 0.04
N ASP A 164 13.14 1.79 0.01
CA ASP A 164 13.93 1.14 1.05
C ASP A 164 13.15 0.76 2.34
N VAL A 165 11.92 1.25 2.53
CA VAL A 165 11.08 0.95 3.70
C VAL A 165 10.59 -0.51 3.69
N THR A 166 10.33 -1.03 4.90
CA THR A 166 9.68 -2.32 5.10
C THR A 166 8.23 -2.12 5.55
N LEU A 167 7.27 -2.70 4.83
CA LEU A 167 5.87 -2.79 5.22
C LEU A 167 5.62 -4.18 5.81
N THR A 168 4.98 -4.26 6.96
CA THR A 168 4.68 -5.53 7.60
C THR A 168 3.37 -5.48 8.38
N ASN A 169 2.83 -6.66 8.68
CA ASN A 169 1.67 -6.81 9.56
C ASN A 169 0.48 -5.95 9.11
N MET A 170 0.24 -5.94 7.80
CA MET A 170 -0.79 -5.10 7.18
C MET A 170 -2.18 -5.69 7.41
N PRO A 171 -3.16 -4.90 7.85
CA PRO A 171 -4.53 -5.37 8.03
C PRO A 171 -5.30 -5.54 6.71
N CYS A 172 -4.81 -4.92 5.63
CA CYS A 172 -5.36 -4.92 4.28
C CYS A 172 -4.22 -4.70 3.28
N TRP A 173 -4.47 -4.11 2.11
CA TRP A 173 -3.44 -3.82 1.10
C TRP A 173 -2.32 -2.95 1.64
N GLY A 174 -1.10 -3.16 1.15
CA GLY A 174 0.08 -2.44 1.59
C GLY A 174 0.17 -1.04 1.00
N LEU A 175 0.66 -0.95 -0.22
CA LEU A 175 0.88 0.31 -0.92
C LEU A 175 -0.13 0.45 -2.06
N PHE A 176 -0.98 1.45 -2.00
CA PHE A 176 -1.98 1.76 -3.00
C PHE A 176 -1.69 3.09 -3.69
N LEU A 177 -1.56 3.03 -4.99
CA LEU A 177 -1.42 4.17 -5.88
C LEU A 177 -2.70 4.31 -6.71
N HIS A 178 -3.38 5.45 -6.62
CA HIS A 178 -4.64 5.68 -7.33
C HIS A 178 -4.59 6.99 -8.12
N GLY A 179 -4.55 6.89 -9.44
CA GLY A 179 -4.50 8.04 -10.32
C GLY A 179 -3.18 8.82 -10.32
N CYS A 180 -2.08 8.22 -9.85
CA CYS A 180 -0.79 8.89 -9.75
C CYS A 180 -0.01 8.93 -11.08
N GLU A 181 0.92 9.88 -11.18
CA GLU A 181 1.81 10.03 -12.35
C GLU A 181 3.27 10.22 -11.92
N SER A 182 4.20 9.65 -12.66
CA SER A 182 5.64 9.70 -12.38
C SER A 182 5.97 9.11 -11.01
N VAL A 183 5.80 7.81 -10.87
CA VAL A 183 6.00 7.09 -9.60
C VAL A 183 7.23 6.20 -9.67
N SER A 184 8.09 6.28 -8.68
CA SER A 184 9.22 5.38 -8.48
C SER A 184 9.09 4.61 -7.16
N ILE A 185 9.01 3.28 -7.24
CA ILE A 185 9.03 2.38 -6.09
C ILE A 185 10.28 1.52 -6.21
N ARG A 186 11.15 1.58 -5.20
CA ARG A 186 12.41 0.86 -5.27
C ARG A 186 12.87 0.31 -3.92
N GLY A 187 13.36 -0.94 -3.94
CA GLY A 187 14.05 -1.55 -2.79
C GLY A 187 13.15 -1.77 -1.57
N ILE A 188 11.83 -1.63 -1.70
CA ILE A 188 10.93 -1.84 -0.57
C ILE A 188 10.80 -3.33 -0.26
N ARG A 189 10.50 -3.62 0.99
CA ARG A 189 10.11 -4.95 1.44
C ARG A 189 8.66 -4.92 1.89
N VAL A 190 7.85 -5.83 1.37
CA VAL A 190 6.48 -6.05 1.85
C VAL A 190 6.43 -7.47 2.38
N LEU A 191 6.34 -7.60 3.70
CA LEU A 191 6.46 -8.87 4.39
C LEU A 191 5.23 -9.08 5.27
N ASN A 192 4.24 -9.78 4.76
CA ASN A 192 3.00 -10.04 5.49
C ASN A 192 2.76 -11.53 5.71
N SER A 193 1.78 -11.86 6.56
CA SER A 193 1.38 -13.25 6.77
C SER A 193 0.79 -13.82 5.48
N PRO A 194 1.22 -15.02 5.05
CA PRO A 194 0.62 -15.72 3.91
C PRO A 194 -0.88 -16.02 4.06
N SER A 195 -1.39 -16.00 5.28
CA SER A 195 -2.81 -16.23 5.61
C SER A 195 -3.62 -14.94 5.79
N ALA A 196 -2.99 -13.76 5.68
CA ALA A 196 -3.70 -12.49 5.80
C ALA A 196 -4.50 -12.21 4.52
N ALA A 197 -5.82 -12.17 4.63
CA ALA A 197 -6.70 -11.88 3.50
C ALA A 197 -6.59 -10.44 3.03
N ASN A 198 -6.67 -10.23 1.72
CA ASN A 198 -6.57 -8.92 1.06
C ASN A 198 -5.32 -8.16 1.53
N SER A 199 -4.22 -8.85 1.69
CA SER A 199 -2.93 -8.24 2.04
C SER A 199 -2.05 -8.11 0.81
N ASP A 200 -2.61 -7.51 -0.23
CA ASP A 200 -1.93 -7.20 -1.48
C ASP A 200 -0.68 -6.35 -1.20
N GLY A 201 0.37 -6.54 -1.97
CA GLY A 201 1.65 -5.85 -1.72
C GLY A 201 1.64 -4.43 -2.28
N ILE A 202 1.51 -4.32 -3.59
CA ILE A 202 1.50 -3.05 -4.32
C ILE A 202 0.33 -3.07 -5.30
N ASP A 203 -0.60 -2.13 -5.14
CA ASP A 203 -1.70 -1.91 -6.06
C ASP A 203 -1.49 -0.61 -6.86
N ILE A 204 -1.43 -0.74 -8.17
CA ILE A 204 -1.23 0.36 -9.12
C ILE A 204 -2.54 0.54 -9.88
N ASP A 205 -3.33 1.55 -9.51
CA ASP A 205 -4.66 1.77 -10.07
C ASP A 205 -4.73 3.08 -10.86
N THR A 206 -5.01 2.98 -12.15
CA THR A 206 -5.20 4.14 -13.05
C THR A 206 -4.01 5.12 -13.02
N CYS A 207 -2.78 4.59 -12.90
CA CYS A 207 -1.55 5.35 -12.80
C CYS A 207 -0.81 5.41 -14.15
N ARG A 208 0.16 6.34 -14.25
CA ARG A 208 0.97 6.51 -15.47
C ARG A 208 2.43 6.79 -15.13
N PHE A 209 3.35 6.23 -15.94
CA PHE A 209 4.79 6.33 -15.74
C PHE A 209 5.23 5.83 -14.37
N VAL A 210 5.00 4.53 -14.13
CA VAL A 210 5.34 3.88 -12.86
C VAL A 210 6.51 2.92 -13.06
N THR A 211 7.49 3.00 -12.18
CA THR A 211 8.56 2.01 -12.09
C THR A 211 8.52 1.33 -10.72
N VAL A 212 8.64 -0.02 -10.72
CA VAL A 212 8.79 -0.84 -9.51
C VAL A 212 10.04 -1.68 -9.70
N SER A 213 11.03 -1.55 -8.82
CA SER A 213 12.27 -2.32 -8.97
C SER A 213 12.91 -2.74 -7.65
N ASP A 214 13.67 -3.84 -7.70
CA ASP A 214 14.53 -4.30 -6.61
C ASP A 214 13.75 -4.60 -5.30
N CYS A 215 12.47 -4.96 -5.41
CA CYS A 215 11.57 -5.18 -4.27
C CYS A 215 11.53 -6.66 -3.86
N ILE A 216 11.30 -6.90 -2.56
CA ILE A 216 10.99 -8.23 -2.00
C ILE A 216 9.57 -8.17 -1.46
N ILE A 217 8.67 -8.99 -2.00
CA ILE A 217 7.25 -8.97 -1.65
C ILE A 217 6.80 -10.38 -1.30
N ASP A 218 6.33 -10.57 -0.06
CA ASP A 218 5.73 -11.81 0.43
C ASP A 218 4.38 -11.49 1.10
N THR A 219 3.28 -11.94 0.50
CA THR A 219 1.92 -11.52 0.83
C THR A 219 0.94 -12.67 0.93
N GLY A 220 -0.18 -12.42 1.60
CA GLY A 220 -1.31 -13.35 1.68
C GLY A 220 -2.29 -13.21 0.51
N ASP A 221 -2.23 -12.12 -0.23
CA ASP A 221 -3.02 -11.88 -1.44
C ASP A 221 -2.10 -11.47 -2.60
N ASP A 222 -2.56 -10.75 -3.62
CA ASP A 222 -1.78 -10.43 -4.81
C ASP A 222 -0.47 -9.70 -4.47
N ALA A 223 0.66 -10.14 -5.02
CA ALA A 223 1.93 -9.47 -4.75
C ALA A 223 1.96 -8.08 -5.42
N ILE A 224 1.60 -8.01 -6.70
CA ILE A 224 1.45 -6.75 -7.43
C ILE A 224 0.17 -6.80 -8.26
N ALA A 225 -0.73 -5.84 -8.03
CA ALA A 225 -1.97 -5.69 -8.79
C ALA A 225 -1.92 -4.42 -9.66
N ILE A 226 -2.29 -4.54 -10.94
CA ILE A 226 -2.45 -3.43 -11.87
C ILE A 226 -3.94 -3.32 -12.22
N ARG A 227 -4.52 -2.17 -11.92
CA ARG A 227 -5.96 -1.92 -11.97
C ARG A 227 -6.28 -0.71 -12.84
N ALA A 228 -7.54 -0.56 -13.23
CA ALA A 228 -8.01 0.60 -13.97
C ALA A 228 -9.43 1.00 -13.52
N ASP A 229 -9.59 1.36 -12.24
CA ASP A 229 -10.85 1.83 -11.66
C ASP A 229 -10.82 3.35 -11.41
N ALA A 230 -11.25 4.12 -12.39
CA ALA A 230 -11.25 5.57 -12.35
C ALA A 230 -12.52 6.18 -11.72
N LYS A 231 -13.44 5.37 -11.19
CA LYS A 231 -14.79 5.85 -10.77
C LYS A 231 -14.76 6.95 -9.72
N ARG A 232 -13.69 7.05 -8.93
CA ARG A 232 -13.57 8.00 -7.82
C ARG A 232 -12.52 9.08 -8.03
N LEU A 233 -11.80 9.04 -9.16
CA LEU A 233 -10.78 10.03 -9.47
C LEU A 233 -11.41 11.36 -9.93
N ASN A 234 -10.86 12.46 -9.47
CA ASN A 234 -11.21 13.81 -9.91
C ASN A 234 -10.70 14.06 -11.32
N TYR A 235 -9.45 13.67 -11.61
CA TYR A 235 -8.89 13.71 -12.95
C TYR A 235 -9.42 12.50 -13.73
N ARG A 236 -10.13 12.75 -14.83
CA ARG A 236 -10.82 11.73 -15.65
C ARG A 236 -9.84 10.85 -16.46
N ARG A 237 -8.78 10.40 -15.82
CA ARG A 237 -7.86 9.43 -16.41
C ARG A 237 -8.50 8.05 -16.28
N THR A 238 -8.54 7.29 -17.36
CA THR A 238 -9.16 5.96 -17.41
C THR A 238 -8.18 4.86 -17.78
N ALA A 239 -6.90 5.19 -17.90
CA ALA A 239 -5.86 4.23 -18.26
C ALA A 239 -4.80 4.09 -17.18
N CYS A 240 -4.39 2.84 -16.94
CA CYS A 240 -3.22 2.47 -16.18
C CYS A 240 -2.14 2.04 -17.18
N GLU A 241 -1.09 2.86 -17.36
CA GLU A 241 -0.21 2.67 -18.51
C GLU A 241 1.23 3.14 -18.29
N TYR A 242 2.15 2.64 -19.12
CA TYR A 242 3.59 2.90 -19.03
C TYR A 242 4.16 2.47 -17.69
N ILE A 243 3.98 1.18 -17.38
CA ILE A 243 4.39 0.57 -16.13
C ILE A 243 5.55 -0.40 -16.40
N THR A 244 6.64 -0.25 -15.66
CA THR A 244 7.76 -1.18 -15.70
C THR A 244 7.98 -1.79 -14.31
N ILE A 245 8.00 -3.12 -14.23
CA ILE A 245 8.28 -3.88 -13.01
C ILE A 245 9.47 -4.79 -13.27
N SER A 246 10.53 -4.69 -12.46
CA SER A 246 11.76 -5.46 -12.71
C SER A 246 12.55 -5.81 -11.45
N ASN A 247 13.38 -6.86 -11.54
CA ASN A 247 14.32 -7.25 -10.50
C ASN A 247 13.66 -7.52 -9.14
N CYS A 248 12.47 -8.08 -9.11
CA CYS A 248 11.75 -8.34 -7.87
C CYS A 248 11.77 -9.81 -7.49
N VAL A 249 11.74 -10.07 -6.17
CA VAL A 249 11.51 -11.40 -5.60
C VAL A 249 10.11 -11.43 -5.00
N LEU A 250 9.26 -12.32 -5.51
CA LEU A 250 7.84 -12.33 -5.16
C LEU A 250 7.43 -13.66 -4.54
N SER A 251 6.57 -13.58 -3.52
CA SER A 251 5.81 -14.69 -2.96
C SER A 251 4.39 -14.22 -2.67
N SER A 252 3.40 -15.05 -2.98
CA SER A 252 1.98 -14.71 -2.76
C SER A 252 1.17 -15.96 -2.47
N SER A 253 0.12 -15.83 -1.67
CA SER A 253 -0.88 -16.92 -1.53
C SER A 253 -1.98 -16.84 -2.59
N ALA A 254 -2.03 -15.78 -3.38
CA ALA A 254 -2.95 -15.60 -4.50
C ALA A 254 -2.18 -15.45 -5.82
N SER A 255 -2.05 -14.26 -6.37
CA SER A 255 -1.39 -14.05 -7.65
C SER A 255 -0.06 -13.31 -7.47
N LEU A 256 0.98 -13.71 -8.20
CA LEU A 256 2.20 -12.90 -8.29
C LEU A 256 1.90 -11.58 -8.99
N PHE A 257 1.11 -11.65 -10.05
CA PHE A 257 0.62 -10.48 -10.78
C PHE A 257 -0.87 -10.63 -11.04
N ARG A 258 -1.66 -9.60 -10.72
CA ARG A 258 -3.03 -9.48 -11.18
C ARG A 258 -3.18 -8.25 -12.06
N LEU A 259 -3.78 -8.42 -13.26
CA LEU A 259 -4.15 -7.35 -14.16
C LEU A 259 -5.65 -7.36 -14.36
N GLY A 260 -6.29 -6.21 -14.10
CA GLY A 260 -7.74 -6.07 -14.25
C GLY A 260 -8.38 -5.36 -13.06
N VAL A 261 -9.68 -5.49 -12.96
CA VAL A 261 -10.52 -4.74 -12.00
C VAL A 261 -10.66 -3.27 -12.37
N GLY A 262 -11.90 -2.84 -12.55
CA GLY A 262 -12.25 -1.48 -12.93
C GLY A 262 -13.02 -1.42 -14.25
N ASN A 263 -12.97 -0.27 -14.89
CA ASN A 263 -13.73 0.02 -16.11
C ASN A 263 -12.92 0.78 -17.18
N GLY A 264 -11.59 0.76 -17.03
CA GLY A 264 -10.66 1.48 -17.87
C GLY A 264 -9.82 0.60 -18.78
N ARG A 265 -8.59 1.04 -19.04
CA ARG A 265 -7.62 0.34 -19.88
C ARG A 265 -6.31 0.13 -19.13
N ILE A 266 -5.73 -1.06 -19.26
CA ILE A 266 -4.36 -1.37 -18.85
C ILE A 266 -3.53 -1.58 -20.11
N ALA A 267 -2.45 -0.82 -20.28
CA ALA A 267 -1.61 -0.93 -21.47
C ALA A 267 -0.15 -0.54 -21.22
N HIS A 268 0.73 -0.93 -22.14
CA HIS A 268 2.15 -0.60 -22.10
C HIS A 268 2.81 -1.03 -20.80
N VAL A 269 2.59 -2.30 -20.40
CA VAL A 269 3.12 -2.88 -19.17
C VAL A 269 4.28 -3.83 -19.51
N GLN A 270 5.43 -3.58 -18.92
CA GLN A 270 6.61 -4.43 -19.04
C GLN A 270 6.95 -5.03 -17.67
N VAL A 271 6.99 -6.36 -17.60
CA VAL A 271 7.45 -7.11 -16.41
C VAL A 271 8.65 -7.96 -16.83
N CYS A 272 9.77 -7.83 -16.11
CA CYS A 272 10.97 -8.60 -16.44
C CYS A 272 11.86 -8.90 -15.23
N ASN A 273 12.64 -9.97 -15.36
CA ASN A 273 13.63 -10.38 -14.36
C ASN A 273 13.02 -10.56 -12.97
N ILE A 274 12.05 -11.46 -12.86
CA ILE A 274 11.32 -11.77 -11.63
C ILE A 274 11.71 -13.18 -11.16
N THR A 275 12.00 -13.32 -9.88
CA THR A 275 12.12 -14.62 -9.21
C THR A 275 10.95 -14.77 -8.24
N ALA A 276 10.28 -15.92 -8.28
CA ALA A 276 9.18 -16.21 -7.38
C ALA A 276 9.39 -17.53 -6.66
N ASP A 277 9.21 -17.54 -5.36
CA ASP A 277 9.34 -18.74 -4.52
C ASP A 277 8.00 -19.48 -4.37
N ARG A 278 6.90 -18.74 -4.23
CA ARG A 278 5.56 -19.27 -3.98
C ARG A 278 4.51 -18.42 -4.68
N GLY A 279 3.50 -19.06 -5.26
CA GLY A 279 2.36 -18.35 -5.84
C GLY A 279 1.16 -19.28 -6.04
N GLY A 280 -0.03 -18.81 -5.76
CA GLY A 280 -1.26 -19.50 -6.16
C GLY A 280 -1.38 -19.53 -7.69
N VAL A 281 -1.07 -18.40 -8.34
CA VAL A 281 -0.99 -18.27 -9.80
C VAL A 281 0.04 -17.22 -10.20
N ALA A 282 0.76 -17.42 -11.29
CA ALA A 282 1.77 -16.46 -11.73
C ALA A 282 1.14 -15.17 -12.27
N LEU A 283 0.14 -15.30 -13.13
CA LEU A 283 -0.54 -14.18 -13.77
C LEU A 283 -2.05 -14.42 -13.78
N ASN A 284 -2.79 -13.50 -13.20
CA ASN A 284 -4.24 -13.50 -13.16
C ASN A 284 -4.79 -12.30 -13.97
N LEU A 285 -5.51 -12.59 -15.04
CA LEU A 285 -6.15 -11.58 -15.88
C LEU A 285 -7.65 -11.55 -15.56
N MET A 286 -8.13 -10.43 -15.03
CA MET A 286 -9.51 -10.24 -14.60
C MET A 286 -10.15 -9.05 -15.31
N THR A 287 -10.65 -9.26 -16.52
CA THR A 287 -11.27 -8.20 -17.33
C THR A 287 -12.67 -7.80 -16.85
N ASP A 288 -13.36 -8.73 -16.17
CA ASP A 288 -14.67 -8.50 -15.55
C ASP A 288 -14.63 -8.99 -14.09
N TYR A 289 -14.70 -8.09 -13.14
CA TYR A 289 -14.65 -8.44 -11.72
C TYR A 289 -15.83 -7.86 -10.95
N ALA A 290 -16.70 -8.73 -10.45
CA ALA A 290 -17.73 -8.42 -9.44
C ALA A 290 -18.50 -7.10 -9.66
N GLY A 291 -18.84 -6.77 -10.91
CA GLY A 291 -19.57 -5.54 -11.24
C GLY A 291 -18.73 -4.27 -11.25
N SER A 292 -17.40 -4.38 -11.20
CA SER A 292 -16.51 -3.20 -11.33
C SER A 292 -16.55 -2.57 -12.73
N GLY A 293 -16.96 -3.33 -13.73
CA GLY A 293 -16.99 -2.96 -15.15
C GLY A 293 -16.07 -3.84 -15.97
N HIS A 294 -15.77 -3.44 -17.19
CA HIS A 294 -14.89 -4.16 -18.11
C HIS A 294 -13.57 -3.42 -18.29
N VAL A 295 -12.45 -4.10 -18.12
CA VAL A 295 -11.09 -3.59 -18.34
C VAL A 295 -10.55 -4.14 -19.66
N SER A 296 -10.09 -3.27 -20.55
CA SER A 296 -9.33 -3.68 -21.72
C SER A 296 -7.84 -3.77 -21.38
N ILE A 297 -7.18 -4.86 -21.81
CA ILE A 297 -5.75 -5.11 -21.55
C ILE A 297 -5.04 -5.26 -22.89
N SER A 298 -3.99 -4.47 -23.14
CA SER A 298 -3.20 -4.52 -24.38
C SER A 298 -1.73 -4.17 -24.11
N ASP A 299 -0.85 -4.55 -25.04
CA ASP A 299 0.59 -4.22 -25.00
C ASP A 299 1.25 -4.58 -23.66
N VAL A 300 1.02 -5.79 -23.19
CA VAL A 300 1.56 -6.30 -21.94
C VAL A 300 2.61 -7.37 -22.25
N ARG A 301 3.79 -7.24 -21.65
CA ARG A 301 4.88 -8.19 -21.83
C ARG A 301 5.42 -8.68 -20.49
N PHE A 302 5.51 -10.00 -20.36
CA PHE A 302 6.20 -10.70 -19.29
C PHE A 302 7.40 -11.44 -19.85
N SER A 303 8.58 -11.27 -19.23
CA SER A 303 9.83 -11.91 -19.68
C SER A 303 10.79 -12.18 -18.53
N GLY A 304 11.60 -13.24 -18.64
CA GLY A 304 12.61 -13.56 -17.63
C GLY A 304 12.00 -13.83 -16.25
N ILE A 305 10.94 -14.63 -16.20
CA ILE A 305 10.29 -15.02 -14.95
C ILE A 305 10.73 -16.43 -14.59
N LEU A 306 11.33 -16.57 -13.42
CA LEU A 306 11.65 -17.83 -12.79
C LEU A 306 10.73 -18.04 -11.58
N ALA A 307 9.86 -19.02 -11.64
CA ALA A 307 8.91 -19.30 -10.56
C ALA A 307 9.00 -20.76 -10.14
N ALA A 308 9.04 -20.99 -8.82
CA ALA A 308 8.92 -22.29 -8.20
C ALA A 308 7.60 -22.36 -7.41
N ASN A 309 7.13 -23.58 -7.13
CA ASN A 309 5.98 -23.81 -6.23
C ASN A 309 4.72 -22.98 -6.57
N LEU A 310 4.37 -22.92 -7.85
CA LEU A 310 3.08 -22.40 -8.29
C LEU A 310 2.01 -23.47 -8.14
N GLY A 311 0.86 -23.10 -7.54
CA GLY A 311 -0.28 -23.98 -7.29
C GLY A 311 -1.11 -24.27 -8.54
#